data_45ffe062722b6eda28212066548fbe35
#
_entry.id   45ffe062722b6eda28212066548fbe35
#
_cell.length_a   1.000
_cell.length_b   1.000
_cell.length_c   1.000
_cell.angle_alpha   90.00
_cell.angle_beta   90.00
_cell.angle_gamma   90.00
#
_symmetry.space_group_name_H-M   'P 1'
#
loop_
_entity.id
_entity.type
_entity.pdbx_description
1 polymer ?
#
loop_
_entity_poly.entity_id
_entity_poly.type
_entity_poly.pdbx_seq_one_letter_code
_entity_poly.pdbx_strand_id
1 'polypeptide(L)'
;MAATRIDRVPGRQHGVSLIEAMMALSIAAILAGAAVPAMKDALVRHRLRGGSSDLHATFYLARSEAIRRASPVAVTPADGRDWSTGWRSFSDRNDDGRQDSGEETLVERP
;
A
#
# COMPACT_ATOMS: atom_id res chain seq x y z
N MET A 1 5.57 -7.24 -72.58
CA MET A 1 5.93 -7.12 -71.12
C MET A 1 4.80 -6.33 -70.46
N ALA A 2 3.86 -7.03 -69.83
CA ALA A 2 2.65 -6.45 -69.29
C ALA A 2 2.89 -6.03 -67.82
N ALA A 3 2.80 -4.73 -67.54
CA ALA A 3 2.89 -4.22 -66.20
C ALA A 3 1.58 -4.48 -65.44
N THR A 4 1.66 -5.33 -64.44
CA THR A 4 0.52 -5.58 -63.52
C THR A 4 0.33 -4.36 -62.65
N ARG A 5 -0.76 -3.64 -62.87
CA ARG A 5 -1.17 -2.50 -62.06
C ARG A 5 -1.77 -3.06 -60.76
N ILE A 6 -1.11 -2.85 -59.65
CA ILE A 6 -1.65 -3.19 -58.31
C ILE A 6 -2.62 -2.07 -57.94
N ASP A 7 -3.92 -2.35 -58.06
CA ASP A 7 -4.96 -1.47 -57.55
C ASP A 7 -4.92 -1.48 -56.02
N ARG A 8 -4.43 -0.35 -55.46
CA ARG A 8 -4.53 -0.10 -54.03
C ARG A 8 -5.99 0.14 -53.69
N VAL A 9 -6.59 -0.80 -52.97
CA VAL A 9 -7.90 -0.62 -52.36
C VAL A 9 -7.78 0.52 -51.34
N PRO A 10 -8.53 1.63 -51.48
CA PRO A 10 -8.48 2.72 -50.51
C PRO A 10 -9.03 2.21 -49.18
N GLY A 11 -8.22 2.17 -48.16
CA GLY A 11 -8.64 1.84 -46.80
C GLY A 11 -9.73 2.84 -46.37
N ARG A 12 -10.91 2.35 -46.01
CA ARG A 12 -11.97 3.18 -45.42
C ARG A 12 -11.47 3.80 -44.14
N GLN A 13 -11.16 5.07 -44.16
CA GLN A 13 -10.93 5.87 -42.95
C GLN A 13 -12.30 6.10 -42.30
N HIS A 14 -12.58 5.38 -41.23
CA HIS A 14 -13.76 5.64 -40.39
C HIS A 14 -13.42 6.79 -39.44
N GLY A 15 -13.92 7.97 -39.75
CA GLY A 15 -13.89 9.08 -38.81
C GLY A 15 -14.90 8.85 -37.69
N VAL A 16 -14.51 9.11 -36.43
CA VAL A 16 -15.43 9.06 -35.28
C VAL A 16 -16.40 10.25 -35.38
N SER A 17 -17.68 10.00 -35.22
CA SER A 17 -18.70 11.08 -35.25
C SER A 17 -18.66 11.84 -33.89
N LEU A 18 -19.08 13.11 -33.91
CA LEU A 18 -19.16 13.93 -32.67
C LEU A 18 -20.10 13.28 -31.65
N ILE A 19 -21.21 12.71 -32.09
CA ILE A 19 -22.17 12.03 -31.21
C ILE A 19 -21.55 10.77 -30.55
N GLU A 20 -20.75 10.03 -31.27
CA GLU A 20 -20.07 8.84 -30.77
C GLU A 20 -19.04 9.22 -29.70
N ALA A 21 -18.28 10.29 -29.92
CA ALA A 21 -17.34 10.83 -28.93
C ALA A 21 -18.07 11.30 -27.66
N MET A 22 -19.21 11.97 -27.79
CA MET A 22 -20.01 12.41 -26.64
C MET A 22 -20.58 11.22 -25.87
N MET A 23 -21.06 10.17 -26.53
CA MET A 23 -21.53 8.95 -25.88
C MET A 23 -20.40 8.24 -25.14
N ALA A 24 -19.23 8.09 -25.77
CA ALA A 24 -18.07 7.49 -25.13
C ALA A 24 -17.62 8.27 -23.88
N LEU A 25 -17.58 9.59 -23.94
CA LEU A 25 -17.25 10.45 -22.79
C LEU A 25 -18.28 10.34 -21.67
N SER A 26 -19.57 10.26 -21.99
CA SER A 26 -20.63 10.09 -21.01
C SER A 26 -20.51 8.76 -20.27
N ILE A 27 -20.27 7.67 -20.96
CA ILE A 27 -20.05 6.35 -20.38
C ILE A 27 -18.77 6.37 -19.51
N ALA A 28 -17.68 6.95 -20.00
CA ALA A 28 -16.43 7.07 -19.26
C ALA A 28 -16.62 7.87 -17.96
N ALA A 29 -17.39 8.95 -17.98
CA ALA A 29 -17.69 9.75 -16.79
C ALA A 29 -18.46 8.96 -15.73
N ILE A 30 -19.46 8.16 -16.14
CA ILE A 30 -20.23 7.30 -15.22
C ILE A 30 -19.32 6.25 -14.59
N LEU A 31 -18.50 5.58 -15.39
CA LEU A 31 -17.56 4.56 -14.93
C LEU A 31 -16.51 5.15 -13.97
N ALA A 32 -15.97 6.34 -14.29
CA ALA A 32 -15.03 7.03 -13.42
C ALA A 32 -15.66 7.40 -12.07
N GLY A 33 -16.92 7.85 -12.06
CA GLY A 33 -17.66 8.14 -10.84
C GLY A 33 -17.82 6.94 -9.91
N ALA A 34 -18.01 5.75 -10.46
CA ALA A 34 -18.10 4.51 -9.70
C ALA A 34 -16.74 3.96 -9.24
N ALA A 35 -15.67 4.21 -10.01
CA ALA A 35 -14.32 3.71 -9.72
C ALA A 35 -13.65 4.40 -8.52
N VAL A 36 -13.91 5.70 -8.31
CA VAL A 36 -13.28 6.49 -7.24
C VAL A 36 -13.56 5.94 -5.84
N PRO A 37 -14.81 5.65 -5.42
CA PRO A 37 -15.07 5.09 -4.09
C PRO A 37 -14.44 3.70 -3.91
N ALA A 38 -14.51 2.84 -4.92
CA ALA A 38 -13.92 1.51 -4.87
C ALA A 38 -12.39 1.55 -4.67
N MET A 39 -11.71 2.51 -5.29
CA MET A 39 -10.27 2.70 -5.12
C MET A 39 -9.91 3.16 -3.72
N LYS A 40 -10.67 4.07 -3.11
CA LYS A 40 -10.44 4.51 -1.72
C LYS A 40 -10.52 3.34 -0.75
N ASP A 41 -11.54 2.50 -0.85
CA ASP A 41 -11.69 1.32 -0.01
C ASP A 41 -10.57 0.30 -0.21
N ALA A 42 -10.10 0.12 -1.44
CA ALA A 42 -8.97 -0.75 -1.73
C ALA A 42 -7.67 -0.23 -1.10
N LEU A 43 -7.41 1.07 -1.14
CA LEU A 43 -6.24 1.70 -0.53
C LEU A 43 -6.27 1.57 1.01
N VAL A 44 -7.42 1.79 1.64
CA VAL A 44 -7.57 1.61 3.09
C VAL A 44 -7.29 0.17 3.50
N ARG A 45 -7.91 -0.80 2.81
CA ARG A 45 -7.65 -2.22 3.06
C ARG A 45 -6.18 -2.61 2.86
N HIS A 46 -5.53 -2.04 1.84
CA HIS A 46 -4.11 -2.31 1.59
C HIS A 46 -3.23 -1.77 2.72
N ARG A 47 -3.47 -0.56 3.20
CA ARG A 47 -2.75 0.03 4.35
C ARG A 47 -2.93 -0.77 5.63
N LEU A 48 -4.16 -1.19 5.93
CA LEU A 48 -4.45 -2.01 7.11
C LEU A 48 -3.74 -3.37 7.07
N ARG A 49 -3.72 -4.03 5.90
CA ARG A 49 -2.99 -5.30 5.74
C ARG A 49 -1.48 -5.11 5.88
N GLY A 50 -0.91 -4.05 5.32
CA GLY A 50 0.49 -3.71 5.46
C GLY A 50 0.87 -3.49 6.92
N GLY A 51 0.13 -2.64 7.64
CA GLY A 51 0.37 -2.36 9.06
C GLY A 51 0.27 -3.61 9.93
N SER A 52 -0.73 -4.46 9.70
CA SER A 52 -0.87 -5.72 10.43
C SER A 52 0.32 -6.67 10.19
N SER A 53 0.77 -6.81 8.94
CA SER A 53 1.92 -7.63 8.58
C SER A 53 3.21 -7.13 9.24
N ASP A 54 3.42 -5.82 9.23
CA ASP A 54 4.59 -5.18 9.83
C ASP A 54 4.62 -5.33 11.36
N LEU A 55 3.44 -5.23 12.00
CA LEU A 55 3.32 -5.45 13.44
C LEU A 55 3.64 -6.90 13.80
N HIS A 56 3.12 -7.88 13.06
CA HIS A 56 3.49 -9.28 13.24
C HIS A 56 5.00 -9.50 13.09
N ALA A 57 5.61 -8.95 12.06
CA ALA A 57 7.06 -9.05 11.86
C ALA A 57 7.85 -8.44 13.04
N THR A 58 7.37 -7.33 13.60
CA THR A 58 7.97 -6.70 14.77
C THR A 58 7.90 -7.61 16.01
N PHE A 59 6.76 -8.27 16.26
CA PHE A 59 6.65 -9.22 17.38
C PHE A 59 7.56 -10.44 17.22
N TYR A 60 7.69 -11.00 16.01
CA TYR A 60 8.62 -12.09 15.75
C TYR A 60 10.08 -11.67 15.99
N LEU A 61 10.44 -10.48 15.54
CA LEU A 61 11.77 -9.93 15.76
C LEU A 61 12.01 -9.69 17.27
N ALA A 62 11.08 -9.04 17.97
CA ALA A 62 11.16 -8.80 19.40
C ALA A 62 11.37 -10.10 20.19
N ARG A 63 10.60 -11.14 19.85
CA ARG A 63 10.75 -12.46 20.46
C ARG A 63 12.14 -13.08 20.20
N SER A 64 12.62 -13.02 18.96
CA SER A 64 13.94 -13.55 18.61
C SER A 64 15.07 -12.79 19.32
N GLU A 65 14.96 -11.48 19.44
CA GLU A 65 15.92 -10.65 20.15
C GLU A 65 15.89 -10.89 21.65
N ALA A 66 14.72 -11.05 22.26
CA ALA A 66 14.59 -11.40 23.67
C ALA A 66 15.27 -12.73 24.00
N ILE A 67 15.07 -13.75 23.16
CA ILE A 67 15.72 -15.05 23.30
C ILE A 67 17.25 -14.93 23.12
N ARG A 68 17.69 -14.23 22.08
CA ARG A 68 19.11 -14.05 21.77
C ARG A 68 19.87 -13.30 22.87
N ARG A 69 19.22 -12.29 23.46
CA ARG A 69 19.82 -11.43 24.51
C ARG A 69 19.59 -11.94 25.93
N ALA A 70 18.72 -12.96 26.08
CA ALA A 70 18.22 -13.43 27.38
C ALA A 70 17.72 -12.26 28.25
N SER A 71 17.03 -11.29 27.63
CA SER A 71 16.52 -10.06 28.25
C SER A 71 15.16 -9.71 27.68
N PRO A 72 14.24 -9.14 28.45
CA PRO A 72 12.93 -8.70 27.95
C PRO A 72 13.06 -7.69 26.81
N VAL A 73 12.14 -7.77 25.86
CA VAL A 73 11.97 -6.81 24.77
C VAL A 73 10.51 -6.38 24.75
N ALA A 74 10.28 -5.09 24.91
CA ALA A 74 8.95 -4.52 24.86
C ALA A 74 8.59 -4.05 23.45
N VAL A 75 7.29 -4.12 23.10
CA VAL A 75 6.71 -3.51 21.90
C VAL A 75 5.57 -2.62 22.35
N THR A 76 5.68 -1.32 22.10
CA THR A 76 4.71 -0.33 22.58
C THR A 76 4.28 0.61 21.44
N PRO A 77 3.08 1.21 21.53
CA PRO A 77 2.69 2.30 20.64
C PRO A 77 3.71 3.44 20.68
N ALA A 78 3.90 4.15 19.56
CA ALA A 78 4.88 5.24 19.47
C ALA A 78 4.59 6.38 20.44
N ASP A 79 3.31 6.69 20.66
CA ASP A 79 2.84 7.70 21.62
C ASP A 79 2.48 7.12 23.01
N GLY A 80 2.66 5.82 23.21
CA GLY A 80 2.33 5.11 24.45
C GLY A 80 0.85 4.81 24.66
N ARG A 81 -0.03 5.10 23.68
CA ARG A 81 -1.50 4.93 23.80
C ARG A 81 -2.16 4.31 22.58
N ASP A 82 -1.82 4.79 21.39
CA ASP A 82 -2.54 4.45 20.16
C ASP A 82 -1.60 3.78 19.14
N TRP A 83 -1.94 2.56 18.73
CA TRP A 83 -1.20 1.80 17.74
C TRP A 83 -1.29 2.38 16.33
N SER A 84 -2.26 3.26 16.06
CA SER A 84 -2.40 3.95 14.78
C SER A 84 -1.32 5.00 14.53
N THR A 85 -0.64 5.44 15.57
CA THR A 85 0.48 6.40 15.51
C THR A 85 1.82 5.72 15.21
N GLY A 86 1.81 4.39 14.99
CA GLY A 86 2.99 3.58 14.84
C GLY A 86 3.39 2.88 16.13
N TRP A 87 4.51 2.20 16.12
CA TRP A 87 5.03 1.45 17.27
C TRP A 87 6.55 1.41 17.28
N ARG A 88 7.09 1.10 18.45
CA ARG A 88 8.51 0.83 18.65
C ARG A 88 8.73 -0.45 19.43
N SER A 89 9.85 -1.11 19.19
CA SER A 89 10.35 -2.17 20.05
C SER A 89 11.72 -1.80 20.60
N PHE A 90 11.95 -2.10 21.86
CA PHE A 90 13.19 -1.78 22.56
C PHE A 90 13.57 -2.85 23.58
N SER A 91 14.83 -2.87 23.97
CA SER A 91 15.32 -3.76 25.03
C SER A 91 14.87 -3.21 26.37
N ASP A 92 13.96 -3.89 27.03
CA ASP A 92 13.34 -3.48 28.31
C ASP A 92 14.03 -4.26 29.44
N ARG A 93 15.12 -3.71 29.99
CA ARG A 93 15.94 -4.44 30.96
C ARG A 93 15.31 -4.54 32.34
N ASN A 94 14.51 -3.56 32.70
CA ASN A 94 13.85 -3.48 34.01
C ASN A 94 12.40 -4.04 33.97
N ASP A 95 11.93 -4.46 32.79
CA ASP A 95 10.60 -5.06 32.54
C ASP A 95 9.44 -4.16 33.02
N ASP A 96 9.57 -2.85 32.79
CA ASP A 96 8.55 -1.88 33.16
C ASP A 96 7.66 -1.44 32.00
N GLY A 97 7.96 -1.90 30.77
CA GLY A 97 7.23 -1.58 29.54
C GLY A 97 7.40 -0.14 29.05
N ARG A 98 8.39 0.58 29.57
CA ARG A 98 8.71 1.96 29.20
C ARG A 98 10.14 2.03 28.71
N GLN A 99 10.36 2.85 27.69
CA GLN A 99 11.72 3.03 27.19
C GLN A 99 12.48 4.05 28.04
N ASP A 100 13.51 3.60 28.71
CA ASP A 100 14.40 4.42 29.52
C ASP A 100 15.65 4.90 28.75
N SER A 101 16.33 5.91 29.33
CA SER A 101 17.63 6.37 28.82
C SER A 101 18.68 5.27 28.99
N GLY A 102 19.16 4.71 27.88
CA GLY A 102 20.13 3.61 27.86
C GLY A 102 19.55 2.28 27.37
N GLU A 103 18.25 2.24 27.08
CA GLU A 103 17.60 1.12 26.42
C GLU A 103 17.61 1.28 24.91
N GLU A 104 18.08 0.24 24.23
CA GLU A 104 18.27 0.26 22.78
C GLU A 104 16.96 0.07 22.04
N THR A 105 16.62 1.01 21.14
CA THR A 105 15.53 0.83 20.18
C THR A 105 15.94 -0.17 19.10
N LEU A 106 15.14 -1.22 18.91
CA LEU A 106 15.38 -2.28 17.92
C LEU A 106 14.66 -2.00 16.61
N VAL A 107 13.41 -1.56 16.70
CA VAL A 107 12.56 -1.20 15.55
C VAL A 107 11.70 0.00 15.91
N GLU A 108 11.58 0.92 14.98
CA GLU A 108 10.61 2.03 15.05
C GLU A 108 9.86 2.11 13.72
N ARG A 109 8.54 2.15 13.81
CA ARG A 109 7.62 2.25 12.67
C ARG A 109 6.63 3.39 12.93
N PRO A 110 6.65 4.43 12.06
CA PRO A 110 5.69 5.52 12.13
C PRO A 110 4.30 5.13 11.59
#